data_4f90d836a119648f593a5255085411ec
#
_entry.id   4f90d836a119648f593a5255085411ec
#
_cell.length_a   1.000
_cell.length_b   1.000
_cell.length_c   1.000
_cell.angle_alpha   90.00
_cell.angle_beta   90.00
_cell.angle_gamma   90.00
#
_symmetry.space_group_name_H-M   'P 1'
#
loop_
_entity.id
_entity.type
_entity.pdbx_description
1 polymer ?
#
loop_
_entity_poly.entity_id
_entity_poly.type
_entity_poly.pdbx_seq_one_letter_code
_entity_poly.pdbx_strand_id
1 'polypeptide(L)'
;RFAPQLVGVVGTCASMIIGENLEGAVKKAGIRATVLPVDVHGCSGPNTSGAIRTLEVAAEHGIVTPEERDRQKEMLTRATLLEQERGLTSKTYLEPHLGATKLEAAQKVVRTLRSGKTVAVVLNAKKETAYGFADTMRAVGYAQSRVGGRAVFIGNLDPQVGLPRIRRYSADILRDLEAAGVELDMVTGGLDEYPVSGERAAEALSSLDIDLRIIAGLPHMVPGLKKEDILVTDQPRQLRNYIEQGFTMSVGEITTHADVMAARAVLRSEFGETIRQVVDGGLA
;
A
#
# COMPACT_ATOMS: atom_id res chain seq x y z
N ARG A 1 -18.12 -28.68 3.60
CA ARG A 1 -16.70 -28.61 4.00
C ARG A 1 -16.41 -27.31 4.75
N PHE A 2 -17.02 -26.23 4.29
CA PHE A 2 -17.03 -24.93 4.96
C PHE A 2 -18.45 -24.66 5.43
N ALA A 3 -18.63 -24.09 6.61
CA ALA A 3 -19.91 -23.62 7.12
C ALA A 3 -19.89 -22.10 7.23
N PRO A 4 -19.95 -21.37 6.09
CA PRO A 4 -19.87 -19.93 6.09
C PRO A 4 -21.13 -19.35 6.73
N GLN A 5 -20.96 -18.27 7.48
CA GLN A 5 -22.08 -17.47 8.00
C GLN A 5 -22.55 -16.45 6.95
N LEU A 6 -21.66 -16.08 6.05
CA LEU A 6 -21.90 -15.09 5.00
C LEU A 6 -21.35 -15.60 3.66
N VAL A 7 -22.11 -15.45 2.58
CA VAL A 7 -21.74 -15.83 1.21
C VAL A 7 -22.05 -14.67 0.28
N GLY A 8 -21.06 -14.16 -0.42
CA GLY A 8 -21.27 -13.22 -1.53
C GLY A 8 -21.44 -14.00 -2.85
N VAL A 9 -22.53 -13.76 -3.55
CA VAL A 9 -22.77 -14.27 -4.91
C VAL A 9 -22.65 -13.10 -5.88
N VAL A 10 -21.57 -13.11 -6.66
CA VAL A 10 -21.25 -11.99 -7.57
C VAL A 10 -21.65 -12.36 -8.99
N GLY A 11 -22.49 -11.54 -9.60
CA GLY A 11 -22.84 -11.65 -11.01
C GLY A 11 -21.64 -11.41 -11.92
N THR A 12 -21.66 -12.01 -13.09
CA THR A 12 -20.65 -11.83 -14.14
C THR A 12 -21.31 -11.28 -15.40
N CYS A 13 -20.50 -10.79 -16.34
CA CYS A 13 -21.02 -10.40 -17.66
C CYS A 13 -21.80 -11.53 -18.30
N ALA A 14 -21.39 -12.79 -18.14
CA ALA A 14 -22.10 -13.96 -18.68
C ALA A 14 -23.49 -14.14 -18.04
N SER A 15 -23.60 -14.07 -16.70
CA SER A 15 -24.89 -14.17 -16.01
C SER A 15 -25.87 -13.08 -16.43
N MET A 16 -25.37 -11.91 -16.74
CA MET A 16 -26.18 -10.80 -17.24
C MET A 16 -26.66 -11.00 -18.68
N ILE A 17 -25.76 -11.46 -19.56
CA ILE A 17 -26.10 -11.71 -20.98
C ILE A 17 -27.21 -12.75 -21.09
N ILE A 18 -27.19 -13.79 -20.23
CA ILE A 18 -28.25 -14.81 -20.20
C ILE A 18 -29.47 -14.39 -19.37
N GLY A 19 -29.46 -13.19 -18.77
CA GLY A 19 -30.59 -12.66 -18.02
C GLY A 19 -30.84 -13.38 -16.69
N GLU A 20 -29.80 -13.90 -16.02
CA GLU A 20 -29.93 -14.63 -14.77
C GLU A 20 -30.36 -13.71 -13.62
N ASN A 21 -31.39 -14.15 -12.89
CA ASN A 21 -31.83 -13.47 -11.68
C ASN A 21 -31.11 -14.08 -10.45
N LEU A 22 -30.02 -13.44 -10.02
CA LEU A 22 -29.20 -13.89 -8.88
C LEU A 22 -30.02 -14.01 -7.59
N GLU A 23 -30.88 -13.05 -7.31
CA GLU A 23 -31.73 -13.05 -6.11
C GLU A 23 -32.72 -14.22 -6.10
N GLY A 24 -33.33 -14.48 -7.26
CA GLY A 24 -34.20 -15.62 -7.46
C GLY A 24 -33.47 -16.96 -7.36
N ALA A 25 -32.25 -17.05 -7.89
CA ALA A 25 -31.41 -18.24 -7.81
C ALA A 25 -30.99 -18.53 -6.36
N VAL A 26 -30.58 -17.52 -5.61
CA VAL A 26 -30.23 -17.62 -4.18
C VAL A 26 -31.42 -18.10 -3.36
N LYS A 27 -32.61 -17.51 -3.56
CA LYS A 27 -33.84 -17.93 -2.86
C LYS A 27 -34.18 -19.39 -3.14
N LYS A 28 -34.06 -19.86 -4.38
CA LYS A 28 -34.32 -21.25 -4.79
C LYS A 28 -33.30 -22.24 -4.21
N ALA A 29 -32.06 -21.80 -4.01
CA ALA A 29 -30.99 -22.66 -3.49
C ALA A 29 -31.14 -23.01 -2.01
N GLY A 30 -31.99 -22.33 -1.25
CA GLY A 30 -32.30 -22.63 0.17
C GLY A 30 -31.06 -22.61 1.08
N ILE A 31 -30.11 -21.74 0.81
CA ILE A 31 -28.85 -21.61 1.57
C ILE A 31 -29.16 -21.08 2.96
N ARG A 32 -28.62 -21.73 4.01
CA ARG A 32 -28.83 -21.31 5.40
C ARG A 32 -28.01 -20.11 5.84
N ALA A 33 -26.91 -19.81 5.13
CA ALA A 33 -26.06 -18.64 5.37
C ALA A 33 -26.74 -17.35 4.90
N THR A 34 -26.34 -16.22 5.44
CA THR A 34 -26.66 -14.90 4.87
C THR A 34 -26.02 -14.82 3.49
N VAL A 35 -26.83 -14.59 2.46
CA VAL A 35 -26.32 -14.48 1.07
C VAL A 35 -26.48 -13.06 0.57
N LEU A 36 -25.40 -12.49 0.05
CA LEU A 36 -25.37 -11.18 -0.58
C LEU A 36 -25.34 -11.38 -2.12
N PRO A 37 -26.46 -11.19 -2.83
CA PRO A 37 -26.46 -11.15 -4.27
C PRO A 37 -25.91 -9.80 -4.74
N VAL A 38 -24.75 -9.83 -5.38
CA VAL A 38 -24.07 -8.62 -5.88
C VAL A 38 -24.11 -8.62 -7.41
N ASP A 39 -24.92 -7.75 -7.95
CA ASP A 39 -25.03 -7.57 -9.40
C ASP A 39 -24.03 -6.52 -9.86
N VAL A 40 -23.01 -6.96 -10.60
CA VAL A 40 -21.93 -6.10 -11.10
C VAL A 40 -21.72 -6.29 -12.59
N HIS A 41 -21.52 -5.18 -13.29
CA HIS A 41 -21.21 -5.14 -14.72
C HIS A 41 -19.70 -5.15 -14.92
N GLY A 42 -19.12 -6.31 -15.24
CA GLY A 42 -17.67 -6.45 -15.40
C GLY A 42 -17.07 -5.64 -16.58
N CYS A 43 -17.91 -5.16 -17.51
CA CYS A 43 -17.47 -4.40 -18.70
C CYS A 43 -17.84 -2.91 -18.65
N SER A 44 -18.43 -2.42 -17.57
CA SER A 44 -18.84 -1.02 -17.46
C SER A 44 -18.11 -0.30 -16.32
N GLY A 45 -17.30 0.68 -16.69
CA GLY A 45 -16.60 1.56 -15.74
C GLY A 45 -15.32 0.97 -15.12
N PRO A 46 -14.73 1.67 -14.14
CA PRO A 46 -13.54 1.24 -13.46
C PRO A 46 -13.81 0.05 -12.52
N ASN A 47 -12.79 -0.75 -12.23
CA ASN A 47 -12.89 -1.91 -11.33
C ASN A 47 -13.44 -1.55 -9.94
N THR A 48 -13.22 -0.33 -9.50
CA THR A 48 -13.72 0.22 -8.23
C THR A 48 -15.24 0.29 -8.16
N SER A 49 -15.93 0.38 -9.30
CA SER A 49 -17.40 0.37 -9.35
C SER A 49 -18.00 -0.92 -8.80
N GLY A 50 -17.41 -2.07 -9.13
CA GLY A 50 -17.83 -3.37 -8.60
C GLY A 50 -17.59 -3.49 -7.08
N ALA A 51 -16.47 -2.96 -6.60
CA ALA A 51 -16.16 -2.92 -5.17
C ALA A 51 -17.16 -2.02 -4.41
N ILE A 52 -17.48 -0.84 -4.96
CA ILE A 52 -18.47 0.07 -4.40
C ILE A 52 -19.84 -0.60 -4.32
N ARG A 53 -20.28 -1.25 -5.41
CA ARG A 53 -21.57 -1.97 -5.43
C ARG A 53 -21.62 -3.07 -4.39
N THR A 54 -20.51 -3.81 -4.20
CA THR A 54 -20.43 -4.84 -3.16
C THR A 54 -20.59 -4.25 -1.76
N LEU A 55 -19.98 -3.11 -1.48
CA LEU A 55 -20.10 -2.40 -0.20
C LEU A 55 -21.54 -1.88 0.03
N GLU A 56 -22.20 -1.38 -1.02
CA GLU A 56 -23.59 -0.95 -0.95
C GLU A 56 -24.52 -2.11 -0.57
N VAL A 57 -24.40 -3.24 -1.28
CA VAL A 57 -25.17 -4.45 -0.96
C VAL A 57 -24.87 -4.95 0.46
N ALA A 58 -23.62 -4.94 0.89
CA ALA A 58 -23.23 -5.33 2.24
C ALA A 58 -23.85 -4.41 3.31
N ALA A 59 -23.94 -3.09 3.03
CA ALA A 59 -24.60 -2.15 3.93
C ALA A 59 -26.12 -2.33 3.95
N GLU A 60 -26.75 -2.56 2.81
CA GLU A 60 -28.19 -2.89 2.70
C GLU A 60 -28.57 -4.11 3.56
N HIS A 61 -27.65 -5.04 3.72
CA HIS A 61 -27.83 -6.27 4.54
C HIS A 61 -27.24 -6.14 5.96
N GLY A 62 -26.86 -4.95 6.40
CA GLY A 62 -26.35 -4.69 7.76
C GLY A 62 -25.01 -5.32 8.09
N ILE A 63 -24.23 -5.74 7.09
CA ILE A 63 -22.89 -6.36 7.26
C ILE A 63 -21.82 -5.28 7.44
N VAL A 64 -22.00 -4.12 6.79
CA VAL A 64 -21.15 -2.95 6.88
C VAL A 64 -22.00 -1.78 7.32
N THR A 65 -21.49 -0.90 8.18
CA THR A 65 -22.24 0.29 8.59
C THR A 65 -22.34 1.29 7.42
N PRO A 66 -23.40 2.12 7.37
CA PRO A 66 -23.53 3.17 6.36
C PRO A 66 -22.31 4.11 6.32
N GLU A 67 -21.77 4.47 7.48
CA GLU A 67 -20.62 5.37 7.60
C GLU A 67 -19.36 4.72 6.99
N GLU A 68 -19.13 3.44 7.24
CA GLU A 68 -17.99 2.72 6.65
C GLU A 68 -18.17 2.50 5.14
N ARG A 69 -19.38 2.21 4.66
CA ARG A 69 -19.70 2.17 3.23
C ARG A 69 -19.38 3.51 2.57
N ASP A 70 -19.82 4.63 3.14
CA ASP A 70 -19.63 5.94 2.54
C ASP A 70 -18.17 6.35 2.55
N ARG A 71 -17.44 6.05 3.63
CA ARG A 71 -16.00 6.27 3.72
C ARG A 71 -15.24 5.48 2.63
N GLN A 72 -15.55 4.19 2.47
CA GLN A 72 -14.91 3.35 1.45
C GLN A 72 -15.25 3.81 0.03
N LYS A 73 -16.51 4.17 -0.21
CA LYS A 73 -16.96 4.68 -1.50
C LYS A 73 -16.24 5.96 -1.89
N GLU A 74 -16.13 6.91 -0.97
CA GLU A 74 -15.39 8.16 -1.19
C GLU A 74 -13.92 7.86 -1.52
N MET A 75 -13.29 7.00 -0.72
CA MET A 75 -11.88 6.64 -0.90
C MET A 75 -11.61 5.94 -2.23
N LEU A 76 -12.43 4.95 -2.61
CA LEU A 76 -12.31 4.25 -3.89
C LEU A 76 -12.53 5.19 -5.08
N THR A 77 -13.49 6.11 -4.98
CA THR A 77 -13.75 7.12 -6.00
C THR A 77 -12.56 8.06 -6.14
N ARG A 78 -12.06 8.59 -5.02
CA ARG A 78 -10.88 9.47 -4.99
C ARG A 78 -9.63 8.78 -5.53
N ALA A 79 -9.41 7.53 -5.14
CA ALA A 79 -8.29 6.74 -5.63
C ALA A 79 -8.36 6.53 -7.15
N THR A 80 -9.55 6.25 -7.68
CA THR A 80 -9.76 6.10 -9.13
C THR A 80 -9.43 7.39 -9.88
N LEU A 81 -9.88 8.53 -9.37
CA LEU A 81 -9.59 9.84 -9.97
C LEU A 81 -8.08 10.14 -9.94
N LEU A 82 -7.43 9.90 -8.80
CA LEU A 82 -5.99 10.11 -8.67
C LEU A 82 -5.19 9.18 -9.60
N GLU A 83 -5.63 7.94 -9.75
CA GLU A 83 -4.98 7.00 -10.67
C GLU A 83 -5.15 7.43 -12.13
N GLN A 84 -6.30 7.98 -12.51
CA GLN A 84 -6.52 8.56 -13.83
C GLN A 84 -5.65 9.79 -14.10
N GLU A 85 -5.51 10.67 -13.12
CA GLU A 85 -4.73 11.90 -13.24
C GLU A 85 -3.21 11.65 -13.19
N ARG A 86 -2.75 10.77 -12.31
CA ARG A 86 -1.32 10.61 -11.98
C ARG A 86 -0.69 9.34 -12.51
N GLY A 87 -1.46 8.44 -13.06
CA GLY A 87 -1.03 7.21 -13.70
C GLY A 87 -1.56 5.94 -13.07
N LEU A 88 -1.76 4.96 -13.93
CA LEU A 88 -2.27 3.64 -13.58
C LEU A 88 -1.18 2.77 -12.98
N THR A 89 -1.55 1.93 -12.02
CA THR A 89 -0.66 0.88 -11.52
C THR A 89 -0.42 -0.16 -12.61
N SER A 90 0.84 -0.57 -12.77
CA SER A 90 1.21 -1.61 -13.74
C SER A 90 0.85 -3.00 -13.21
N LYS A 91 0.45 -3.88 -14.12
CA LYS A 91 0.32 -5.33 -13.86
C LYS A 91 1.58 -6.11 -14.24
N THR A 92 2.57 -5.47 -14.83
CA THR A 92 3.83 -6.09 -15.23
C THR A 92 4.76 -6.18 -14.02
N TYR A 93 5.40 -7.31 -13.83
CA TYR A 93 6.38 -7.49 -12.76
C TYR A 93 7.70 -6.81 -13.14
N LEU A 94 8.41 -6.31 -12.12
CA LEU A 94 9.81 -5.89 -12.26
C LEU A 94 10.70 -7.14 -12.38
N GLU A 95 11.65 -7.11 -13.31
CA GLU A 95 12.67 -8.14 -13.30
C GLU A 95 13.61 -7.93 -12.11
N PRO A 96 14.00 -9.02 -11.42
CA PRO A 96 14.93 -8.94 -10.30
C PRO A 96 16.29 -8.43 -10.80
N HIS A 97 16.74 -7.29 -10.32
CA HIS A 97 18.13 -6.88 -10.49
C HIS A 97 18.56 -6.01 -9.31
N LEU A 98 19.72 -6.33 -8.79
CA LEU A 98 20.44 -5.45 -7.88
C LEU A 98 21.04 -4.33 -8.74
N GLY A 99 20.30 -3.25 -8.94
CA GLY A 99 20.79 -2.11 -9.72
C GLY A 99 21.74 -1.25 -8.90
N ALA A 100 22.67 -0.57 -9.56
CA ALA A 100 23.57 0.41 -8.94
C ALA A 100 22.77 1.49 -8.16
N THR A 101 21.64 1.92 -8.67
CA THR A 101 20.75 2.88 -8.02
C THR A 101 20.28 2.45 -6.64
N LYS A 102 19.99 1.16 -6.43
CA LYS A 102 19.56 0.63 -5.12
C LYS A 102 20.68 0.76 -4.09
N LEU A 103 21.91 0.43 -4.49
CA LEU A 103 23.10 0.59 -3.65
C LEU A 103 23.42 2.06 -3.36
N GLU A 104 23.39 2.92 -4.38
CA GLU A 104 23.61 4.35 -4.23
C GLU A 104 22.59 5.02 -3.30
N ALA A 105 21.31 4.64 -3.43
CA ALA A 105 20.25 5.09 -2.54
C ALA A 105 20.48 4.64 -1.10
N ALA A 106 20.83 3.38 -0.88
CA ALA A 106 21.15 2.84 0.45
C ALA A 106 22.35 3.54 1.09
N GLN A 107 23.43 3.75 0.30
CA GLN A 107 24.60 4.51 0.76
C GLN A 107 24.25 5.97 1.09
N LYS A 108 23.37 6.61 0.31
CA LYS A 108 22.89 7.98 0.59
C LYS A 108 22.14 8.02 1.92
N VAL A 109 21.26 7.07 2.20
CA VAL A 109 20.54 6.95 3.49
C VAL A 109 21.54 6.86 4.64
N VAL A 110 22.46 5.90 4.57
CA VAL A 110 23.43 5.65 5.65
C VAL A 110 24.37 6.86 5.86
N ARG A 111 24.85 7.48 4.77
CA ARG A 111 25.69 8.72 4.87
C ARG A 111 24.91 9.86 5.51
N THR A 112 23.63 10.06 5.15
CA THR A 112 22.79 11.11 5.71
C THR A 112 22.64 10.92 7.23
N LEU A 113 22.28 9.73 7.66
CA LEU A 113 22.16 9.39 9.09
C LEU A 113 23.50 9.57 9.82
N ARG A 114 24.60 9.02 9.28
CA ARG A 114 25.95 9.12 9.88
C ARG A 114 26.44 10.56 10.06
N SER A 115 25.95 11.47 9.22
CA SER A 115 26.25 12.91 9.36
C SER A 115 25.37 13.65 10.37
N GLY A 116 24.57 12.93 11.15
CA GLY A 116 23.68 13.50 12.18
C GLY A 116 22.40 14.13 11.64
N LYS A 117 22.10 13.90 10.37
CA LYS A 117 20.96 14.49 9.64
C LYS A 117 19.69 13.67 9.77
N THR A 118 18.56 14.26 9.33
CA THR A 118 17.23 13.68 9.43
C THR A 118 16.83 12.98 8.12
N VAL A 119 16.45 11.70 8.22
CA VAL A 119 15.86 10.92 7.13
C VAL A 119 14.39 10.65 7.44
N ALA A 120 13.48 11.05 6.56
CA ALA A 120 12.07 10.67 6.66
C ALA A 120 11.77 9.47 5.76
N VAL A 121 11.02 8.51 6.29
CA VAL A 121 10.47 7.38 5.54
C VAL A 121 8.96 7.50 5.53
N VAL A 122 8.39 7.68 4.35
CA VAL A 122 6.95 7.69 4.12
C VAL A 122 6.52 6.36 3.53
N LEU A 123 5.69 5.63 4.23
CA LEU A 123 4.95 4.49 3.71
C LEU A 123 3.60 4.97 3.20
N ASN A 124 3.43 5.01 1.87
CA ASN A 124 2.17 5.30 1.21
C ASN A 124 1.82 4.13 0.29
N ALA A 125 1.35 3.03 0.88
CA ALA A 125 1.25 1.74 0.22
C ALA A 125 -0.19 1.21 0.19
N LYS A 126 -0.46 0.31 -0.76
CA LYS A 126 -1.68 -0.49 -0.80
C LYS A 126 -1.69 -1.51 0.34
N LYS A 127 -2.88 -1.99 0.66
CA LYS A 127 -3.16 -2.94 1.75
C LYS A 127 -2.19 -4.13 1.82
N GLU A 128 -1.98 -4.87 0.71
CA GLU A 128 -1.11 -6.05 0.73
C GLU A 128 0.38 -5.69 0.58
N THR A 129 0.71 -4.75 -0.31
CA THR A 129 2.11 -4.40 -0.60
C THR A 129 2.79 -3.69 0.56
N ALA A 130 2.01 -3.15 1.50
CA ALA A 130 2.51 -2.53 2.72
C ALA A 130 3.41 -3.47 3.54
N TYR A 131 3.16 -4.78 3.54
CA TYR A 131 4.02 -5.75 4.22
C TYR A 131 5.46 -5.77 3.68
N GLY A 132 5.66 -5.57 2.39
CA GLY A 132 6.99 -5.47 1.79
C GLY A 132 7.63 -4.10 2.01
N PHE A 133 6.89 -3.03 1.75
CA PHE A 133 7.44 -1.67 1.85
C PHE A 133 7.74 -1.22 3.27
N ALA A 134 7.04 -1.75 4.28
CA ALA A 134 7.30 -1.46 5.69
C ALA A 134 8.71 -1.89 6.14
N ASP A 135 9.36 -2.83 5.45
CA ASP A 135 10.74 -3.22 5.73
C ASP A 135 11.75 -2.08 5.49
N THR A 136 11.42 -1.13 4.62
CA THR A 136 12.23 0.09 4.47
C THR A 136 12.31 0.88 5.78
N MET A 137 11.21 0.99 6.52
CA MET A 137 11.19 1.62 7.84
C MET A 137 12.06 0.86 8.83
N ARG A 138 11.94 -0.48 8.88
CA ARG A 138 12.77 -1.33 9.74
C ARG A 138 14.25 -1.19 9.42
N ALA A 139 14.61 -1.15 8.14
CA ALA A 139 15.99 -1.01 7.71
C ALA A 139 16.59 0.35 8.05
N VAL A 140 15.81 1.43 7.91
CA VAL A 140 16.25 2.78 8.29
C VAL A 140 16.34 2.92 9.80
N GLY A 141 15.40 2.35 10.57
CA GLY A 141 15.48 2.28 12.03
C GLY A 141 16.72 1.50 12.50
N TYR A 142 17.02 0.37 11.86
CA TYR A 142 18.26 -0.37 12.09
C TYR A 142 19.49 0.49 11.79
N ALA A 143 19.52 1.18 10.65
CA ALA A 143 20.63 2.06 10.28
C ALA A 143 20.80 3.17 11.33
N GLN A 144 19.73 3.84 11.74
CA GLN A 144 19.76 4.86 12.78
C GLN A 144 20.37 4.32 14.08
N SER A 145 19.97 3.13 14.52
CA SER A 145 20.47 2.53 15.76
C SER A 145 21.98 2.24 15.73
N ARG A 146 22.55 2.05 14.53
CA ARG A 146 23.96 1.68 14.32
C ARG A 146 24.86 2.88 14.05
N VAL A 147 24.37 3.87 13.29
CA VAL A 147 25.22 4.96 12.82
C VAL A 147 24.82 6.33 13.39
N GLY A 148 23.73 6.41 14.14
CA GLY A 148 23.19 7.66 14.69
C GLY A 148 22.32 8.41 13.68
N GLY A 149 22.17 9.71 13.87
CA GLY A 149 21.26 10.55 13.10
C GLY A 149 19.82 10.47 13.60
N ARG A 150 18.87 10.98 12.80
CA ARG A 150 17.46 10.97 13.13
C ARG A 150 16.66 10.33 12.01
N ALA A 151 15.78 9.40 12.31
CA ALA A 151 14.77 8.90 11.41
C ALA A 151 13.38 9.37 11.84
N VAL A 152 12.51 9.67 10.87
CA VAL A 152 11.10 10.01 11.06
C VAL A 152 10.28 9.07 10.23
N PHE A 153 9.26 8.46 10.83
CA PHE A 153 8.43 7.44 10.19
C PHE A 153 6.99 7.93 10.05
N ILE A 154 6.54 8.04 8.81
CA ILE A 154 5.21 8.51 8.44
C ILE A 154 4.51 7.40 7.66
N GLY A 155 3.29 7.01 8.03
CA GLY A 155 2.65 5.88 7.35
C GLY A 155 1.13 5.90 7.34
N ASN A 156 0.55 5.28 6.30
CA ASN A 156 -0.89 5.06 6.20
C ASN A 156 -1.31 3.75 6.89
N LEU A 157 -0.93 3.61 8.16
CA LEU A 157 -1.12 2.39 8.95
C LEU A 157 -2.11 2.57 10.12
N ASP A 158 -3.17 3.36 9.94
CA ASP A 158 -4.20 3.50 10.98
C ASP A 158 -4.97 2.18 11.17
N PRO A 159 -4.84 1.49 12.33
CA PRO A 159 -5.51 0.22 12.58
C PRO A 159 -7.00 0.37 12.93
N GLN A 160 -7.52 1.60 13.02
CA GLN A 160 -8.92 1.86 13.30
C GLN A 160 -9.72 2.16 12.02
N VAL A 161 -9.03 2.36 10.88
CA VAL A 161 -9.62 2.76 9.61
C VAL A 161 -9.66 1.59 8.64
N GLY A 162 -10.80 1.38 7.99
CA GLY A 162 -11.01 0.37 6.98
C GLY A 162 -11.77 -0.87 7.44
N LEU A 163 -11.93 -1.81 6.54
CA LEU A 163 -12.59 -3.09 6.82
C LEU A 163 -11.78 -3.92 7.84
N PRO A 164 -12.38 -4.83 8.59
CA PRO A 164 -11.70 -5.59 9.65
C PRO A 164 -10.40 -6.28 9.19
N ARG A 165 -10.37 -6.81 7.95
CA ARG A 165 -9.18 -7.42 7.38
C ARG A 165 -8.06 -6.40 7.18
N ILE A 166 -8.38 -5.21 6.70
CA ILE A 166 -7.43 -4.15 6.41
C ILE A 166 -6.85 -3.58 7.71
N ARG A 167 -7.71 -3.34 8.70
CA ARG A 167 -7.28 -2.92 10.04
C ARG A 167 -6.32 -3.91 10.67
N ARG A 168 -6.56 -5.21 10.48
CA ARG A 168 -5.64 -6.26 10.95
C ARG A 168 -4.28 -6.18 10.25
N TYR A 169 -4.23 -5.89 8.94
CA TYR A 169 -2.96 -5.70 8.24
C TYR A 169 -2.15 -4.55 8.84
N SER A 170 -2.78 -3.41 9.07
CA SER A 170 -2.14 -2.28 9.75
C SER A 170 -1.62 -2.67 11.13
N ALA A 171 -2.44 -3.35 11.94
CA ALA A 171 -2.06 -3.81 13.28
C ALA A 171 -0.89 -4.81 13.26
N ASP A 172 -0.88 -5.76 12.31
CA ASP A 172 0.20 -6.73 12.15
C ASP A 172 1.51 -6.04 11.78
N ILE A 173 1.47 -5.08 10.85
CA ILE A 173 2.65 -4.32 10.42
C ILE A 173 3.16 -3.44 11.56
N LEU A 174 2.29 -2.72 12.27
CA LEU A 174 2.68 -1.88 13.40
C LEU A 174 3.36 -2.68 14.51
N ARG A 175 2.82 -3.84 14.86
CA ARG A 175 3.44 -4.76 15.83
C ARG A 175 4.86 -5.18 15.41
N ASP A 176 5.05 -5.47 14.13
CA ASP A 176 6.35 -5.90 13.62
C ASP A 176 7.36 -4.73 13.52
N LEU A 177 6.88 -3.51 13.28
CA LEU A 177 7.69 -2.29 13.35
C LEU A 177 8.12 -2.02 14.77
N GLU A 178 7.19 -2.06 15.73
CA GLU A 178 7.46 -1.90 17.17
C GLU A 178 8.47 -2.94 17.69
N ALA A 179 8.31 -4.21 17.30
CA ALA A 179 9.26 -5.27 17.63
C ALA A 179 10.68 -5.02 17.07
N ALA A 180 10.79 -4.21 16.00
CA ALA A 180 12.06 -3.76 15.44
C ALA A 180 12.55 -2.41 16.00
N GLY A 181 11.88 -1.84 17.01
CA GLY A 181 12.20 -0.54 17.60
C GLY A 181 11.82 0.65 16.72
N VAL A 182 10.82 0.48 15.85
CA VAL A 182 10.32 1.52 14.94
C VAL A 182 8.89 1.88 15.33
N GLU A 183 8.67 3.12 15.68
CA GLU A 183 7.35 3.70 15.94
C GLU A 183 7.04 4.76 14.88
N LEU A 184 5.76 4.90 14.51
CA LEU A 184 5.35 5.96 13.60
C LEU A 184 5.27 7.30 14.33
N ASP A 185 5.96 8.30 13.80
CA ASP A 185 5.83 9.69 14.27
C ASP A 185 4.50 10.28 13.82
N MET A 186 3.99 9.89 12.63
CA MET A 186 2.75 10.39 12.07
C MET A 186 1.98 9.30 11.32
N VAL A 187 0.66 9.26 11.55
CA VAL A 187 -0.28 8.39 10.83
C VAL A 187 -1.09 9.24 9.86
N THR A 188 -1.00 8.92 8.56
CA THR A 188 -1.64 9.69 7.49
C THR A 188 -2.99 9.15 7.06
N GLY A 189 -3.34 7.94 7.48
CA GLY A 189 -4.61 7.26 7.17
C GLY A 189 -4.47 5.75 7.29
N GLY A 190 -5.52 5.03 6.92
CA GLY A 190 -5.53 3.56 6.90
C GLY A 190 -5.03 2.98 5.59
N LEU A 191 -4.69 1.70 5.61
CA LEU A 191 -4.46 0.92 4.40
C LEU A 191 -5.78 0.72 3.63
N ASP A 192 -5.68 0.70 2.31
CA ASP A 192 -6.81 0.33 1.45
C ASP A 192 -6.33 -0.18 0.08
N GLU A 193 -7.24 -0.36 -0.86
CA GLU A 193 -6.92 -0.76 -2.23
C GLU A 193 -5.98 0.24 -2.89
N TYR A 194 -6.19 1.55 -2.63
CA TYR A 194 -5.30 2.63 -3.05
C TYR A 194 -5.01 3.57 -1.87
N PRO A 195 -3.76 4.04 -1.72
CA PRO A 195 -3.41 4.98 -0.65
C PRO A 195 -3.87 6.39 -1.01
N VAL A 196 -5.04 6.79 -0.53
CA VAL A 196 -5.59 8.15 -0.69
C VAL A 196 -5.03 9.16 0.32
N SER A 197 -4.05 8.74 1.10
CA SER A 197 -3.42 9.50 2.18
C SER A 197 -2.24 10.37 1.74
N GLY A 198 -1.95 10.43 0.43
CA GLY A 198 -0.76 11.11 -0.09
C GLY A 198 -0.68 12.59 0.24
N GLU A 199 -1.80 13.33 0.24
CA GLU A 199 -1.83 14.74 0.62
C GLU A 199 -1.43 14.94 2.09
N ARG A 200 -1.97 14.12 3.00
CA ARG A 200 -1.58 14.16 4.42
C ARG A 200 -0.10 13.80 4.62
N ALA A 201 0.43 12.88 3.81
CA ALA A 201 1.85 12.58 3.83
C ALA A 201 2.70 13.76 3.36
N ALA A 202 2.27 14.49 2.33
CA ALA A 202 2.95 15.71 1.87
C ALA A 202 2.88 16.85 2.90
N GLU A 203 1.74 17.04 3.57
CA GLU A 203 1.59 17.99 4.66
C GLU A 203 2.52 17.64 5.84
N ALA A 204 2.58 16.37 6.24
CA ALA A 204 3.47 15.89 7.27
C ALA A 204 4.95 16.18 6.92
N LEU A 205 5.35 15.87 5.69
CA LEU A 205 6.71 16.17 5.21
C LEU A 205 7.03 17.66 5.19
N SER A 206 6.06 18.52 4.89
CA SER A 206 6.25 19.98 4.83
C SER A 206 6.37 20.63 6.21
N SER A 207 5.85 19.98 7.24
CA SER A 207 5.89 20.46 8.63
C SER A 207 7.19 20.14 9.37
N LEU A 208 8.11 19.39 8.75
CA LEU A 208 9.30 18.86 9.37
C LEU A 208 10.58 19.35 8.65
N ASP A 209 11.66 19.50 9.40
CA ASP A 209 13.00 19.75 8.84
C ASP A 209 13.64 18.40 8.51
N ILE A 210 13.70 18.09 7.20
CA ILE A 210 14.12 16.79 6.67
C ILE A 210 15.20 17.01 5.60
N ASP A 211 16.34 16.33 5.79
CA ASP A 211 17.47 16.36 4.85
C ASP A 211 17.32 15.36 3.70
N LEU A 212 16.67 14.22 3.95
CA LEU A 212 16.44 13.18 2.94
C LEU A 212 15.07 12.55 3.13
N ARG A 213 14.32 12.42 2.04
CA ARG A 213 13.00 11.77 2.03
C ARG A 213 13.06 10.46 1.25
N ILE A 214 12.46 9.42 1.81
CA ILE A 214 12.21 8.12 1.17
C ILE A 214 10.70 7.96 1.08
N ILE A 215 10.17 7.78 -0.12
CA ILE A 215 8.74 7.58 -0.34
C ILE A 215 8.54 6.16 -0.90
N ALA A 216 7.97 5.28 -0.09
CA ALA A 216 7.82 3.86 -0.42
C ALA A 216 6.36 3.47 -0.67
N GLY A 217 6.13 2.65 -1.68
CA GLY A 217 4.82 2.15 -2.11
C GLY A 217 4.37 2.77 -3.42
N LEU A 218 3.49 3.76 -3.37
CA LEU A 218 3.01 4.53 -4.52
C LEU A 218 3.43 6.01 -4.41
N PRO A 219 4.70 6.34 -4.68
CA PRO A 219 5.22 7.70 -4.54
C PRO A 219 4.44 8.74 -5.34
N HIS A 220 3.97 8.40 -6.55
CA HIS A 220 3.24 9.34 -7.42
C HIS A 220 1.90 9.81 -6.82
N MET A 221 1.41 9.13 -5.78
CA MET A 221 0.21 9.55 -5.05
C MET A 221 0.51 10.60 -3.96
N VAL A 222 1.80 10.88 -3.69
CA VAL A 222 2.25 11.90 -2.74
C VAL A 222 2.62 13.16 -3.50
N PRO A 223 1.90 14.29 -3.32
CA PRO A 223 2.24 15.56 -3.97
C PRO A 223 3.59 16.12 -3.53
N GLY A 224 4.20 16.94 -4.37
CA GLY A 224 5.40 17.70 -4.00
C GLY A 224 6.68 16.86 -3.88
N LEU A 225 6.81 15.80 -4.70
CA LEU A 225 8.07 15.06 -4.81
C LEU A 225 9.21 15.97 -5.27
N LYS A 226 10.39 15.80 -4.68
CA LYS A 226 11.64 16.49 -5.04
C LYS A 226 12.55 15.55 -5.81
N LYS A 227 13.39 16.09 -6.70
CA LYS A 227 14.30 15.27 -7.52
C LYS A 227 15.32 14.47 -6.70
N GLU A 228 15.61 14.95 -5.50
CA GLU A 228 16.53 14.35 -4.54
C GLU A 228 15.91 13.22 -3.71
N ASP A 229 14.57 13.04 -3.76
CA ASP A 229 13.87 12.00 -3.03
C ASP A 229 14.28 10.62 -3.51
N ILE A 230 14.28 9.66 -2.58
CA ILE A 230 14.37 8.24 -2.91
C ILE A 230 12.94 7.73 -3.08
N LEU A 231 12.61 7.29 -4.29
CA LEU A 231 11.29 6.75 -4.63
C LEU A 231 11.37 5.23 -4.73
N VAL A 232 10.64 4.52 -3.87
CA VAL A 232 10.65 3.05 -3.83
C VAL A 232 9.29 2.54 -4.29
N THR A 233 9.26 1.74 -5.36
CA THR A 233 8.02 1.24 -5.96
C THR A 233 8.19 -0.17 -6.53
N ASP A 234 7.12 -0.97 -6.49
CA ASP A 234 7.01 -2.27 -7.17
C ASP A 234 6.35 -2.16 -8.55
N GLN A 235 6.10 -0.94 -9.03
CA GLN A 235 5.40 -0.67 -10.27
C GLN A 235 6.38 -0.36 -11.40
N PRO A 236 6.64 -1.26 -12.36
CA PRO A 236 7.65 -1.07 -13.42
C PRO A 236 7.36 0.17 -14.28
N ARG A 237 6.09 0.44 -14.53
CA ARG A 237 5.69 1.62 -15.31
C ARG A 237 5.99 2.91 -14.56
N GLN A 238 5.70 2.95 -13.26
CA GLN A 238 5.98 4.14 -12.44
C GLN A 238 7.48 4.34 -12.25
N LEU A 239 8.23 3.27 -12.04
CA LEU A 239 9.69 3.34 -11.97
C LEU A 239 10.28 3.98 -13.23
N ARG A 240 9.82 3.55 -14.41
CA ARG A 240 10.25 4.14 -15.68
C ARG A 240 9.86 5.61 -15.78
N ASN A 241 8.63 5.97 -15.43
CA ASN A 241 8.18 7.36 -15.43
C ASN A 241 9.03 8.25 -14.49
N TYR A 242 9.42 7.76 -13.31
CA TYR A 242 10.29 8.53 -12.41
C TYR A 242 11.66 8.78 -13.02
N ILE A 243 12.26 7.75 -13.63
CA ILE A 243 13.56 7.87 -14.32
C ILE A 243 13.47 8.88 -15.47
N GLU A 244 12.45 8.80 -16.31
CA GLU A 244 12.20 9.73 -17.42
C GLU A 244 11.95 11.17 -16.95
N GLN A 245 11.33 11.33 -15.79
CA GLN A 245 11.16 12.64 -15.15
C GLN A 245 12.43 13.16 -14.45
N GLY A 246 13.51 12.40 -14.41
CA GLY A 246 14.79 12.79 -13.83
C GLY A 246 14.89 12.61 -12.31
N PHE A 247 14.11 11.70 -11.73
CA PHE A 247 14.33 11.25 -10.37
C PHE A 247 15.48 10.22 -10.36
N THR A 248 16.65 10.63 -9.92
CA THR A 248 17.88 9.84 -10.00
C THR A 248 17.92 8.67 -9.02
N MET A 249 17.18 8.77 -7.92
CA MET A 249 17.14 7.75 -6.86
C MET A 249 15.82 6.96 -6.87
N SER A 250 15.44 6.46 -8.06
CA SER A 250 14.26 5.63 -8.22
C SER A 250 14.61 4.15 -8.06
N VAL A 251 14.06 3.52 -7.04
CA VAL A 251 14.34 2.14 -6.63
C VAL A 251 13.16 1.25 -6.98
N GLY A 252 13.42 0.21 -7.76
CA GLY A 252 12.47 -0.87 -8.01
C GLY A 252 12.54 -1.91 -6.89
N GLU A 253 11.40 -2.24 -6.29
CA GLU A 253 11.28 -3.30 -5.30
C GLU A 253 10.51 -4.47 -5.88
N ILE A 254 10.92 -5.70 -5.53
CA ILE A 254 10.23 -6.90 -5.97
C ILE A 254 9.33 -7.37 -4.86
N THR A 255 8.05 -7.34 -5.13
CA THR A 255 7.06 -8.04 -4.32
C THR A 255 6.25 -8.93 -5.24
N THR A 256 6.35 -10.23 -5.09
CA THR A 256 5.41 -11.09 -5.80
C THR A 256 4.05 -10.98 -5.14
N HIS A 257 3.00 -11.00 -5.95
CA HIS A 257 1.64 -10.95 -5.43
C HIS A 257 1.35 -12.12 -4.47
N ALA A 258 1.94 -13.27 -4.74
CA ALA A 258 1.80 -14.46 -3.90
C ALA A 258 2.39 -14.25 -2.49
N ASP A 259 3.56 -13.64 -2.40
CA ASP A 259 4.23 -13.40 -1.11
C ASP A 259 3.41 -12.44 -0.23
N VAL A 260 2.97 -11.31 -0.79
CA VAL A 260 2.21 -10.32 -0.02
C VAL A 260 0.80 -10.78 0.33
N MET A 261 0.14 -11.57 -0.51
CA MET A 261 -1.20 -12.12 -0.22
C MET A 261 -1.20 -13.12 0.94
N ALA A 262 -0.09 -13.85 1.12
CA ALA A 262 0.09 -14.80 2.22
C ALA A 262 0.71 -14.18 3.48
N ALA A 263 1.19 -12.94 3.41
CA ALA A 263 1.91 -12.30 4.50
C ALA A 263 1.07 -12.18 5.78
N ARG A 264 1.75 -12.37 6.90
CA ARG A 264 1.26 -12.15 8.27
C ARG A 264 2.28 -11.37 9.10
N ALA A 265 3.39 -11.02 8.50
CA ALA A 265 4.50 -10.28 9.07
C ALA A 265 5.15 -9.43 7.97
N VAL A 266 5.88 -8.40 8.37
CA VAL A 266 6.66 -7.57 7.46
C VAL A 266 7.70 -8.44 6.74
N LEU A 267 7.63 -8.44 5.42
CA LEU A 267 8.54 -9.17 4.55
C LEU A 267 9.86 -8.41 4.40
N ARG A 268 10.97 -9.12 4.30
CA ARG A 268 12.26 -8.49 3.94
C ARG A 268 12.22 -7.99 2.51
N SER A 269 12.64 -6.76 2.31
CA SER A 269 12.78 -6.12 1.00
C SER A 269 14.23 -6.09 0.56
N GLU A 270 14.48 -6.09 -0.75
CA GLU A 270 15.84 -5.98 -1.27
C GLU A 270 16.48 -4.64 -0.90
N PHE A 271 15.72 -3.54 -0.96
CA PHE A 271 16.23 -2.24 -0.58
C PHE A 271 16.55 -2.17 0.91
N GLY A 272 15.66 -2.71 1.75
CA GLY A 272 15.92 -2.83 3.18
C GLY A 272 17.15 -3.66 3.50
N GLU A 273 17.35 -4.77 2.80
CA GLU A 273 18.53 -5.61 2.97
C GLU A 273 19.81 -4.89 2.50
N THR A 274 19.74 -4.16 1.39
CA THR A 274 20.87 -3.36 0.90
C THR A 274 21.27 -2.28 1.91
N ILE A 275 20.31 -1.61 2.57
CA ILE A 275 20.60 -0.64 3.64
C ILE A 275 21.35 -1.33 4.79
N ARG A 276 20.89 -2.50 5.25
CA ARG A 276 21.54 -3.25 6.34
C ARG A 276 22.97 -3.65 5.97
N GLN A 277 23.18 -4.15 4.75
CA GLN A 277 24.50 -4.53 4.27
C GLN A 277 25.47 -3.35 4.19
N VAL A 278 25.01 -2.17 3.77
CA VAL A 278 25.81 -0.94 3.79
C VAL A 278 26.17 -0.52 5.22
N VAL A 279 25.24 -0.65 6.15
CA VAL A 279 25.50 -0.36 7.58
C VAL A 279 26.55 -1.29 8.16
N ASP A 280 26.46 -2.59 7.87
CA ASP A 280 27.34 -3.63 8.40
C ASP A 280 28.70 -3.72 7.68
N GLY A 281 28.96 -2.84 6.70
CA GLY A 281 30.22 -2.74 5.97
C GLY A 281 30.39 -3.80 4.87
N GLY A 282 29.33 -4.53 4.52
CA GLY A 282 29.37 -5.56 3.46
C GLY A 282 29.35 -4.98 2.04
N LEU A 283 28.97 -3.71 1.87
CA LEU A 283 28.92 -2.98 0.59
C LEU A 283 29.46 -1.55 0.82
N ALA A 284 30.77 -1.42 0.87
CA ALA A 284 31.44 -0.13 0.99
C ALA A 284 31.55 0.59 -0.36
#